data_0151f798f49e54f45c1c85e7bcbab4dc
#
_entry.id   0151f798f49e54f45c1c85e7bcbab4dc
#
_cell.length_a   1.000
_cell.length_b   1.000
_cell.length_c   1.000
_cell.angle_alpha   90.00
_cell.angle_beta   90.00
_cell.angle_gamma   90.00
#
_symmetry.space_group_name_H-M   'P 1'
#
loop_
_entity.id
_entity.type
_entity.pdbx_description
1 polymer ?
#
loop_
_entity_poly.entity_id
_entity_poly.type
_entity_poly.pdbx_seq_one_letter_code
_entity_poly.pdbx_strand_id
1 'polypeptide(L)'
;MVNRPVPDQSETSTAFRRAPRQERSRSTVDAIFEAASRLVDQAGLEGATTARIAHVAGVSIGSLYQYFPKKEALLGALTERAMQHDLLRVREA
;
A
#
# COMPACT_ATOMS: atom_id res chain seq x y z
N MET A 1 -14.09 -36.77 11.53
CA MET A 1 -13.63 -36.21 11.79
C MET A 1 -12.99 -35.74 11.78
N VAL A 2 -13.32 -35.68 11.60
CA VAL A 2 -12.65 -35.01 11.57
C VAL A 2 -12.03 -34.47 11.44
N ASN A 3 -12.22 -34.67 11.24
CA ASN A 3 -11.42 -34.04 11.12
C ASN A 3 -11.18 -33.51 10.79
N ARG A 4 -11.60 -33.44 10.52
CA ARG A 4 -11.22 -32.76 10.22
C ARG A 4 -11.26 -32.06 9.93
N PRO A 5 -11.62 -32.08 9.86
CA PRO A 5 -11.52 -31.20 9.66
C PRO A 5 -11.32 -30.59 9.54
N VAL A 6 -11.73 -30.81 9.37
CA VAL A 6 -11.41 -29.94 9.56
C VAL A 6 -10.61 -29.69 8.96
N PRO A 7 -10.57 -30.07 8.56
CA PRO A 7 -9.74 -29.63 8.13
C PRO A 7 -9.59 -29.00 7.31
N ASP A 8 -10.15 -29.73 6.61
CA ASP A 8 -10.11 -28.86 5.86
C ASP A 8 -9.54 -27.83 6.10
N GLN A 9 -9.37 -27.93 6.69
CA GLN A 9 -8.85 -26.77 7.10
C GLN A 9 -7.44 -26.54 6.74
N SER A 10 -6.63 -27.48 6.52
CA SER A 10 -5.24 -27.22 6.23
C SER A 10 -5.04 -26.65 4.85
N GLU A 11 -5.75 -27.12 3.88
CA GLU A 11 -5.62 -26.56 2.56
C GLU A 11 -6.16 -25.19 2.49
N THR A 12 -7.26 -24.98 3.14
CA THR A 12 -7.85 -23.68 3.21
C THR A 12 -6.93 -22.74 3.94
N SER A 13 -6.25 -23.22 4.95
CA SER A 13 -5.32 -22.38 5.69
C SER A 13 -4.22 -21.86 4.83
N THR A 14 -3.72 -22.65 3.92
CA THR A 14 -2.66 -22.23 3.05
C THR A 14 -3.13 -21.10 2.15
N ALA A 15 -4.31 -21.24 1.60
CA ALA A 15 -4.87 -20.20 0.75
C ALA A 15 -5.12 -18.92 1.54
N PHE A 16 -5.61 -19.08 2.77
CA PHE A 16 -5.84 -17.93 3.63
C PHE A 16 -4.56 -17.18 3.94
N ARG A 17 -3.50 -17.90 4.17
CA ARG A 17 -2.25 -17.25 4.51
C ARG A 17 -1.77 -16.37 3.38
N ARG A 18 -1.95 -16.79 2.15
CA ARG A 18 -1.56 -15.98 1.03
C ARG A 18 -2.41 -14.75 0.89
N ALA A 19 -3.71 -14.91 0.98
CA ALA A 19 -4.62 -13.81 0.81
C ALA A 19 -4.40 -12.70 1.83
N PRO A 20 -4.29 -13.00 3.15
CA PRO A 20 -4.04 -11.94 4.11
C PRO A 20 -2.71 -11.23 3.90
N ARG A 21 -1.71 -11.95 3.43
CA ARG A 21 -0.42 -11.33 3.17
C ARG A 21 -0.52 -10.35 2.01
N GLN A 22 -1.19 -10.72 0.95
CA GLN A 22 -1.38 -9.84 -0.18
C GLN A 22 -2.21 -8.63 0.18
N GLU A 23 -3.25 -8.84 0.97
CA GLU A 23 -4.06 -7.75 1.41
C GLU A 23 -3.30 -6.81 2.31
N ARG A 24 -2.44 -7.35 3.15
CA ARG A 24 -1.63 -6.51 4.00
C ARG A 24 -0.68 -5.65 3.20
N SER A 25 -0.04 -6.22 2.18
CA SER A 25 0.84 -5.46 1.31
C SER A 25 0.09 -4.37 0.59
N ARG A 26 -1.08 -4.70 0.08
CA ARG A 26 -1.91 -3.72 -0.62
C ARG A 26 -2.33 -2.60 0.32
N SER A 27 -2.75 -2.95 1.53
CA SER A 27 -3.11 -1.96 2.52
C SER A 27 -1.94 -1.08 2.89
N THR A 28 -0.77 -1.66 3.01
CA THR A 28 0.44 -0.91 3.34
C THR A 28 0.76 0.09 2.24
N VAL A 29 0.72 -0.36 1.00
CA VAL A 29 1.00 0.52 -0.13
C VAL A 29 -0.04 1.64 -0.20
N ASP A 30 -1.31 1.31 -0.01
CA ASP A 30 -2.36 2.32 -0.02
C ASP A 30 -2.15 3.34 1.08
N ALA A 31 -1.77 2.90 2.27
CA ALA A 31 -1.50 3.81 3.38
C ALA A 31 -0.32 4.72 3.07
N ILE A 32 0.71 4.19 2.43
CA ILE A 32 1.86 4.99 2.04
C ILE A 32 1.45 6.05 1.02
N PHE A 33 0.66 5.68 0.02
CA PHE A 33 0.21 6.63 -0.99
C PHE A 33 -0.67 7.72 -0.37
N GLU A 34 -1.55 7.33 0.52
CA GLU A 34 -2.43 8.30 1.16
C GLU A 34 -1.62 9.27 2.02
N ALA A 35 -0.66 8.75 2.77
CA ALA A 35 0.20 9.58 3.60
C ALA A 35 1.01 10.55 2.74
N ALA A 36 1.56 10.06 1.65
CA ALA A 36 2.37 10.88 0.75
C ALA A 36 1.51 11.99 0.14
N SER A 37 0.31 11.64 -0.30
CA SER A 37 -0.58 12.62 -0.91
C SER A 37 -0.94 13.73 0.07
N ARG A 38 -1.27 13.37 1.30
CA ARG A 38 -1.58 14.35 2.33
C ARG A 38 -0.42 15.26 2.62
N LEU A 39 0.77 14.69 2.73
CA LEU A 39 1.94 15.50 3.07
C LEU A 39 2.33 16.42 1.93
N VAL A 40 2.18 15.97 0.68
CA VAL A 40 2.44 16.83 -0.44
C VAL A 40 1.46 18.01 -0.45
N ASP A 41 0.19 17.74 -0.16
CA ASP A 41 -0.82 18.79 -0.10
C ASP A 41 -0.53 19.79 1.02
N GLN A 42 -0.06 19.31 2.15
CA GLN A 42 0.13 20.15 3.32
C GLN A 42 1.46 20.88 3.32
N ALA A 43 2.51 20.23 2.83
CA ALA A 43 3.86 20.74 2.99
C ALA A 43 4.67 20.75 1.71
N GLY A 44 4.05 20.42 0.58
CA GLY A 44 4.75 20.40 -0.69
C GLY A 44 5.64 19.18 -0.84
N LEU A 45 6.24 19.07 -2.01
CA LEU A 45 7.10 17.93 -2.32
C LEU A 45 8.27 17.83 -1.36
N GLU A 46 8.83 18.96 -0.99
CA GLU A 46 9.99 18.97 -0.11
C GLU A 46 9.63 18.54 1.31
N GLY A 47 8.44 18.90 1.75
CA GLY A 47 8.00 18.55 3.09
C GLY A 47 7.55 17.11 3.22
N ALA A 48 7.30 16.44 2.11
CA ALA A 48 6.88 15.04 2.11
C ALA A 48 8.10 14.14 2.08
N THR A 49 8.87 14.14 3.18
CA THR A 49 10.05 13.28 3.29
C THR A 49 9.62 11.83 3.52
N THR A 50 10.49 10.91 3.16
CA THR A 50 10.17 9.48 3.36
C THR A 50 9.94 9.18 4.84
N ALA A 51 10.71 9.82 5.73
CA ALA A 51 10.54 9.59 7.15
C ALA A 51 9.15 10.04 7.61
N ARG A 52 8.69 11.19 7.14
CA ARG A 52 7.37 11.68 7.52
C ARG A 52 6.27 10.83 6.90
N ILE A 53 6.47 10.42 5.66
CA ILE A 53 5.50 9.56 5.00
C ILE A 53 5.35 8.25 5.78
N ALA A 54 6.47 7.65 6.17
CA ALA A 54 6.42 6.42 6.93
C ALA A 54 5.69 6.62 8.25
N HIS A 55 5.98 7.73 8.92
CA HIS A 55 5.34 8.03 10.20
C HIS A 55 3.83 8.17 10.05
N VAL A 56 3.39 8.95 9.08
CA VAL A 56 1.96 9.19 8.87
C VAL A 56 1.28 7.90 8.40
N ALA A 57 1.95 7.11 7.58
CA ALA A 57 1.38 5.86 7.11
C ALA A 57 1.35 4.79 8.18
N GLY A 58 2.08 4.97 9.28
CA GLY A 58 2.12 3.99 10.35
C GLY A 58 3.01 2.81 10.04
N VAL A 59 4.05 3.00 9.22
CA VAL A 59 4.97 1.93 8.88
C VAL A 59 6.40 2.37 9.24
N SER A 60 7.29 1.39 9.37
CA SER A 60 8.69 1.71 9.62
C SER A 60 9.32 2.23 8.35
N ILE A 61 10.38 3.03 8.51
CA ILE A 61 11.11 3.56 7.37
C ILE A 61 11.70 2.41 6.54
N GLY A 62 12.13 1.34 7.22
CA GLY A 62 12.64 0.17 6.53
C GLY A 62 11.61 -0.50 5.66
N SER A 63 10.38 -0.62 6.17
CA SER A 63 9.29 -1.17 5.40
C SER A 63 9.00 -0.31 4.18
N LEU A 64 9.00 0.99 4.37
CA LEU A 64 8.73 1.89 3.25
C LEU A 64 9.77 1.71 2.16
N TYR A 65 11.04 1.60 2.53
CA TYR A 65 12.10 1.43 1.55
C TYR A 65 12.05 0.09 0.84
N GLN A 66 11.40 -0.91 1.41
CA GLN A 66 11.20 -2.17 0.73
C GLN A 66 10.24 -2.02 -0.45
N TYR A 67 9.26 -1.15 -0.32
CA TYR A 67 8.32 -0.89 -1.39
C TYR A 67 8.82 0.16 -2.36
N PHE A 68 9.45 1.20 -1.84
CA PHE A 68 9.91 2.33 -2.64
C PHE A 68 11.31 2.71 -2.19
N PRO A 69 12.33 2.29 -2.95
CA PRO A 69 13.72 2.52 -2.51
C PRO A 69 14.11 3.98 -2.41
N LYS A 70 13.42 4.86 -3.11
CA LYS A 70 13.70 6.29 -3.03
C LYS A 70 12.41 7.08 -3.11
N LYS A 71 12.50 8.32 -2.63
CA LYS A 71 11.37 9.22 -2.67
C LYS A 71 10.84 9.41 -4.09
N GLU A 72 11.74 9.52 -5.05
CA GLU A 72 11.34 9.73 -6.43
C GLU A 72 10.52 8.57 -6.96
N ALA A 73 10.88 7.34 -6.58
CA ALA A 73 10.11 6.18 -6.99
C ALA A 73 8.70 6.22 -6.41
N LEU A 74 8.59 6.63 -5.16
CA LEU A 74 7.29 6.74 -4.51
C LEU A 74 6.43 7.81 -5.17
N LEU A 75 7.00 8.97 -5.40
CA LEU A 75 6.25 10.08 -5.98
C LEU A 75 5.87 9.80 -7.43
N GLY A 76 6.74 9.11 -8.16
CA GLY A 76 6.41 8.70 -9.52
C GLY A 76 5.24 7.72 -9.56
N ALA A 77 5.25 6.76 -8.65
CA ALA A 77 4.17 5.78 -8.56
C ALA A 77 2.87 6.46 -8.14
N LEU A 78 2.96 7.43 -7.24
CA LEU A 78 1.79 8.16 -6.80
C LEU A 78 1.16 8.95 -7.95
N THR A 79 2.00 9.59 -8.74
CA THR A 79 1.53 10.35 -9.90
C THR A 79 0.86 9.43 -10.91
N GLU A 80 1.47 8.29 -11.17
CA GLU A 80 0.93 7.34 -12.11
C GLU A 80 -0.44 6.84 -11.64
N ARG A 81 -0.55 6.55 -10.36
CA ARG A 81 -1.80 6.09 -9.80
C ARG A 81 -2.90 7.16 -9.93
N ALA A 82 -2.54 8.41 -9.69
CA ALA A 82 -3.49 9.51 -9.81
C ALA A 82 -3.95 9.67 -11.24
N MET A 83 -3.06 9.55 -12.20
CA MET A 83 -3.41 9.65 -13.61
C MET A 83 -4.36 8.54 -14.03
N GLN A 84 -4.09 7.32 -13.59
CA GLN A 84 -4.96 6.20 -13.90
C GLN A 84 -6.35 6.41 -13.33
N HIS A 85 -6.40 6.93 -12.12
CA HIS A 85 -7.68 7.18 -11.47
C HIS A 85 -8.48 8.24 -12.22
N ASP A 86 -7.81 9.29 -12.67
CA ASP A 86 -8.46 10.35 -13.43
C ASP A 86 -8.98 9.83 -14.77
N LEU A 87 -8.20 8.99 -15.43
CA LEU A 87 -8.64 8.42 -16.68
C LEU A 87 -9.89 7.57 -16.51
N LEU A 88 -9.96 6.81 -15.44
CA LEU A 88 -11.14 6.01 -15.17
C LEU A 88 -12.35 6.88 -14.92
N ARG A 89 -12.18 7.98 -14.23
CA ARG A 89 -13.25 8.91 -13.99
C ARG A 89 -13.80 9.48 -15.29
N VAL A 90 -12.89 9.90 -16.15
CA VAL A 90 -13.29 10.47 -17.43
C VAL A 90 -14.10 9.47 -18.23
N ARG A 91 -13.68 8.22 -18.22
CA ARG A 91 -14.40 7.20 -18.94
C ARG A 91 -15.79 6.99 -18.40
N GLU A 92 -15.94 7.06 -17.10
CA GLU A 92 -17.24 6.84 -16.48
C GLU A 92 -18.17 8.01 -16.67
N ALA A 93 -17.61 9.19 -16.82
CA ALA A 93 -18.44 10.36 -17.04
C ALA A 93 -18.97 10.39 -18.47
#